data_e088cc9e1f723add5dd3b12de063a86c
#
_entry.id   e088cc9e1f723add5dd3b12de063a86c
#
_cell.length_a   1.000
_cell.length_b   1.000
_cell.length_c   1.000
_cell.angle_alpha   90.00
_cell.angle_beta   90.00
_cell.angle_gamma   90.00
#
_symmetry.space_group_name_H-M   'P 1'
#
loop_
_entity.id
_entity.type
_entity.pdbx_description
1 polymer ?
#
loop_
_entity_poly.entity_id
_entity_poly.type
_entity_poly.pdbx_seq_one_letter_code
_entity_poly.pdbx_strand_id
1 'polypeptide(L)'
;APDRFHLSSAYRQVLPDFLQSILSDLQWEEIVIHTPAAWSLNSLQFLLVSSCSIHLFLQCKGSRTKTRKNQSMELSTLTAISPVDGRYHHQVQHLNEYFSEYGLMKYRVQVEIEFLLFLEKKKFLSLPANAKKHLEKLSENFGPDEAQQIKHIEATTNHDIKAVEYFLKQELEKCGAAEAKEWIHFGLTSQDINNTAIPLSWKNAIEYDYLPELLNLKTELHLLADKWKDIPMLAHTHGQPASPTRLGKEIMVYVERLENQIEQFILIPFTGKFGGATGNFNAHHIAFPKTDWKKFSNDFLNHLGLIRQQHTTQIEHYDNLAAHFDCMKRINTIFIDFCRDVWTYVSMEYFKQKTKKGEVGSSAMPHKVNPIDFENAEGNLGFANAIFEHLAAKLPVSRLQRDLTDSTVLRNIGVPFAHTIIAFRSIEKGLNKLVVHDAKIYDDLENNWAVAAEAIQTILRREKYPNPYEALKELTRGKGSIDKKTIHRFIDNLKIKESVKKELKKISPHNYTGV
;
A
#
# COMPACT_ATOMS: atom_id res chain seq x y z
N ALA A 1 11.01 -1.95 64.50
CA ALA A 1 10.20 -0.73 64.27
C ALA A 1 10.49 -0.27 62.83
N PRO A 2 9.51 -0.03 61.96
CA PRO A 2 9.79 0.45 60.62
C PRO A 2 10.17 1.94 60.70
N ASP A 3 11.28 2.28 60.04
CA ASP A 3 11.77 3.65 59.97
C ASP A 3 10.77 4.51 59.13
N ARG A 4 10.31 5.60 59.76
CA ARG A 4 9.48 6.61 59.11
C ARG A 4 10.41 7.64 58.45
N PHE A 5 10.37 7.74 57.13
CA PHE A 5 11.07 8.78 56.40
C PHE A 5 10.15 10.00 56.17
N HIS A 6 10.52 11.15 56.73
CA HIS A 6 9.95 12.44 56.37
C HIS A 6 10.75 13.04 55.22
N LEU A 7 10.10 13.42 54.14
CA LEU A 7 10.72 14.20 53.07
C LEU A 7 11.14 15.57 53.64
N SER A 8 12.44 15.76 53.88
CA SER A 8 12.98 17.02 54.37
C SER A 8 12.99 18.11 53.29
N SER A 9 12.99 19.39 53.71
CA SER A 9 13.05 20.55 52.82
C SER A 9 14.22 20.55 51.83
N ALA A 10 15.28 19.77 52.09
CA ALA A 10 16.42 19.58 51.18
C ALA A 10 16.10 18.83 49.90
N TYR A 11 15.09 17.95 49.92
CA TYR A 11 14.67 17.22 48.71
C TYR A 11 13.83 18.03 47.73
N ARG A 12 13.23 19.17 48.15
CA ARG A 12 12.45 20.05 47.26
C ARG A 12 13.33 20.78 46.25
N GLN A 13 14.61 20.99 46.52
CA GLN A 13 15.53 21.74 45.64
C GLN A 13 16.08 20.90 44.46
N VAL A 14 15.84 19.60 44.42
CA VAL A 14 16.36 18.69 43.35
C VAL A 14 15.28 18.24 42.38
N LEU A 15 14.02 18.61 42.59
CA LEU A 15 12.92 18.27 41.70
C LEU A 15 12.80 19.32 40.56
N PRO A 16 12.57 18.89 39.31
CA PRO A 16 12.27 19.82 38.21
C PRO A 16 11.11 20.74 38.55
N ASP A 17 11.17 21.99 38.14
CA ASP A 17 10.17 23.07 38.42
C ASP A 17 8.71 22.67 38.13
N PHE A 18 8.51 21.83 37.12
CA PHE A 18 7.21 21.26 36.77
C PHE A 18 6.62 20.36 37.89
N LEU A 19 7.42 19.55 38.53
CA LEU A 19 7.00 18.67 39.65
C LEU A 19 6.79 19.46 40.94
N GLN A 20 7.50 20.57 41.15
CA GLN A 20 7.31 21.44 42.30
C GLN A 20 5.94 22.19 42.22
N SER A 21 5.53 22.58 41.03
CA SER A 21 4.21 23.22 40.79
C SER A 21 3.04 22.29 41.06
N ILE A 22 3.17 21.01 40.68
CA ILE A 22 2.13 19.99 40.94
C ILE A 22 2.02 19.63 42.41
N LEU A 23 3.13 19.64 43.11
CA LEU A 23 3.22 19.29 44.53
C LEU A 23 2.74 20.39 45.48
N SER A 24 2.66 21.66 45.01
CA SER A 24 2.12 22.81 45.78
C SER A 24 0.60 22.80 45.91
N ASP A 25 -0.10 22.16 44.99
CA ASP A 25 -1.58 22.14 44.95
C ASP A 25 -2.20 20.91 45.69
N LEU A 26 -1.39 20.01 46.24
CA LEU A 26 -1.86 18.86 46.97
C LEU A 26 -1.79 19.11 48.50
N GLN A 27 -2.94 19.07 49.16
CA GLN A 27 -3.00 18.98 50.64
C GLN A 27 -2.53 17.58 51.08
N TRP A 28 -1.35 17.51 51.70
CA TRP A 28 -0.72 16.25 52.11
C TRP A 28 -1.31 15.73 53.42
N GLU A 29 -2.08 14.65 53.37
CA GLU A 29 -2.15 13.70 54.48
C GLU A 29 -0.97 12.71 54.34
N GLU A 30 -0.30 12.35 55.46
CA GLU A 30 0.96 11.58 55.51
C GLU A 30 0.97 10.34 54.60
N ILE A 31 1.88 10.29 53.61
CA ILE A 31 2.14 9.07 52.81
C ILE A 31 3.23 8.26 53.53
N VAL A 32 2.83 7.12 54.06
CA VAL A 32 3.77 6.14 54.66
C VAL A 32 4.15 5.10 53.60
N ILE A 33 5.43 5.09 53.19
CA ILE A 33 5.96 4.08 52.24
C ILE A 33 6.79 3.07 53.05
N HIS A 34 6.37 1.81 53.07
CA HIS A 34 7.16 0.70 53.60
C HIS A 34 8.13 0.19 52.56
N THR A 35 9.44 0.40 52.73
CA THR A 35 10.47 -0.13 51.82
C THR A 35 11.36 -1.16 52.56
N PRO A 36 11.75 -2.27 51.85
CA PRO A 36 12.82 -3.13 52.36
C PRO A 36 14.19 -2.43 52.33
N ALA A 37 15.07 -2.71 53.25
CA ALA A 37 16.32 -2.01 53.56
C ALA A 37 17.44 -2.03 52.48
N ALA A 38 17.14 -2.26 51.20
CA ALA A 38 18.14 -2.47 50.14
C ALA A 38 17.87 -1.71 48.80
N TRP A 39 17.16 -0.59 48.82
CA TRP A 39 16.84 0.13 47.56
C TRP A 39 17.73 1.37 47.34
N SER A 40 18.27 1.51 46.11
CA SER A 40 19.06 2.67 45.70
C SER A 40 18.20 3.91 45.44
N LEU A 41 18.79 5.12 45.49
CA LEU A 41 18.12 6.40 45.23
C LEU A 41 17.36 6.44 43.89
N ASN A 42 17.87 5.75 42.85
CA ASN A 42 17.24 5.67 41.52
C ASN A 42 15.94 4.84 41.54
N SER A 43 15.86 3.84 42.42
CA SER A 43 14.64 3.01 42.54
C SER A 43 13.51 3.75 43.23
N LEU A 44 13.83 4.65 44.16
CA LEU A 44 12.84 5.53 44.83
C LEU A 44 12.28 6.61 43.87
N GLN A 45 13.13 7.17 43.01
CA GLN A 45 12.66 8.12 41.99
C GLN A 45 11.70 7.45 41.01
N PHE A 46 11.95 6.19 40.58
CA PHE A 46 11.07 5.46 39.67
C PHE A 46 9.71 5.12 40.30
N LEU A 47 9.69 4.78 41.60
CA LEU A 47 8.45 4.52 42.33
C LEU A 47 7.62 5.77 42.59
N LEU A 48 8.26 6.91 42.89
CA LEU A 48 7.57 8.20 43.07
C LEU A 48 6.94 8.71 41.75
N VAL A 49 7.66 8.58 40.63
CA VAL A 49 7.13 8.92 39.30
C VAL A 49 5.98 7.98 38.89
N SER A 50 6.10 6.69 39.21
CA SER A 50 5.01 5.71 38.92
C SER A 50 3.79 5.95 39.79
N SER A 51 3.97 6.27 41.09
CA SER A 51 2.85 6.57 42.01
C SER A 51 2.15 7.89 41.66
N CYS A 52 2.92 8.94 41.29
CA CYS A 52 2.33 10.20 40.77
C CYS A 52 1.57 9.99 39.48
N SER A 53 2.08 9.16 38.56
CA SER A 53 1.41 8.83 37.30
C SER A 53 0.09 8.07 37.53
N ILE A 54 0.06 7.16 38.50
CA ILE A 54 -1.16 6.41 38.87
C ILE A 54 -2.17 7.34 39.56
N HIS A 55 -1.72 8.25 40.42
CA HIS A 55 -2.62 9.21 41.09
C HIS A 55 -3.20 10.25 40.13
N LEU A 56 -2.39 10.76 39.19
CA LEU A 56 -2.87 11.64 38.09
C LEU A 56 -3.87 10.89 37.19
N PHE A 57 -3.64 9.61 36.90
CA PHE A 57 -4.54 8.78 36.11
C PHE A 57 -5.87 8.50 36.83
N LEU A 58 -5.85 8.34 38.15
CA LEU A 58 -7.03 8.17 38.98
C LEU A 58 -7.83 9.48 39.18
N GLN A 59 -7.16 10.62 39.34
CA GLN A 59 -7.82 11.93 39.38
C GLN A 59 -8.41 12.33 38.04
N CYS A 60 -7.74 12.03 36.90
CA CYS A 60 -8.34 12.19 35.57
C CYS A 60 -9.58 11.30 35.35
N LYS A 61 -9.66 10.13 35.98
CA LYS A 61 -10.88 9.32 35.93
C LYS A 61 -12.01 9.91 36.77
N GLY A 62 -11.71 10.57 37.92
CA GLY A 62 -12.71 11.18 38.79
C GLY A 62 -13.35 12.45 38.22
N SER A 63 -12.65 13.22 37.37
CA SER A 63 -13.18 14.45 36.78
C SER A 63 -13.92 14.23 35.45
N ARG A 64 -13.89 13.03 34.88
CA ARG A 64 -14.60 12.68 33.63
C ARG A 64 -16.00 12.10 33.82
N THR A 65 -16.61 12.20 34.97
CA THR A 65 -18.01 11.88 35.15
C THR A 65 -18.97 13.04 34.81
N LYS A 66 -18.69 13.79 33.72
CA LYS A 66 -19.80 14.25 32.89
C LYS A 66 -20.17 13.03 32.03
N THR A 67 -21.25 12.36 32.41
CA THR A 67 -21.92 11.40 31.55
C THR A 67 -22.19 12.06 30.21
N ARG A 68 -21.25 11.92 29.26
CA ARG A 68 -21.61 11.99 27.85
C ARG A 68 -22.66 10.91 27.70
N LYS A 69 -23.91 11.26 27.45
CA LYS A 69 -24.88 10.34 26.88
C LYS A 69 -24.15 9.76 25.65
N ASN A 70 -23.74 8.50 25.75
CA ASN A 70 -23.26 7.75 24.59
C ASN A 70 -24.48 7.62 23.68
N GLN A 71 -24.73 8.64 22.86
CA GLN A 71 -25.49 8.42 21.64
C GLN A 71 -24.52 7.55 20.78
N SER A 72 -24.84 6.27 20.68
CA SER A 72 -24.20 5.40 19.69
C SER A 72 -24.52 6.02 18.32
N MET A 73 -23.53 6.63 17.70
CA MET A 73 -23.67 7.10 16.33
C MET A 73 -23.70 5.86 15.42
N GLU A 74 -24.70 5.79 14.55
CA GLU A 74 -24.71 4.78 13.50
C GLU A 74 -23.49 4.93 12.59
N LEU A 75 -23.00 3.81 12.07
CA LEU A 75 -21.89 3.79 11.13
C LEU A 75 -22.32 4.47 9.81
N SER A 76 -21.60 5.48 9.43
CA SER A 76 -21.80 6.21 8.17
C SER A 76 -20.44 6.73 7.67
N THR A 77 -20.39 7.28 6.49
CA THR A 77 -19.16 7.91 5.95
C THR A 77 -18.64 9.08 6.82
N LEU A 78 -19.49 9.70 7.64
CA LEU A 78 -19.10 10.75 8.59
C LEU A 78 -18.62 10.21 9.93
N THR A 79 -19.07 9.03 10.33
CA THR A 79 -18.77 8.42 11.62
C THR A 79 -17.74 7.31 11.53
N ALA A 80 -17.38 6.88 10.31
CA ALA A 80 -16.36 5.87 10.06
C ALA A 80 -14.98 6.33 10.56
N ILE A 81 -14.27 5.44 11.27
CA ILE A 81 -12.93 5.71 11.80
C ILE A 81 -11.90 5.61 10.67
N SER A 82 -12.06 4.64 9.77
CA SER A 82 -11.21 4.49 8.61
C SER A 82 -11.54 5.53 7.54
N PRO A 83 -10.57 6.28 6.99
CA PRO A 83 -10.82 7.19 5.87
C PRO A 83 -11.24 6.45 4.58
N VAL A 84 -10.90 5.16 4.44
CA VAL A 84 -11.36 4.32 3.32
C VAL A 84 -12.89 4.20 3.33
N ASP A 85 -13.47 3.94 4.50
CA ASP A 85 -14.93 3.80 4.67
C ASP A 85 -15.64 5.16 4.87
N GLY A 86 -14.88 6.22 5.18
CA GLY A 86 -15.36 7.58 5.36
C GLY A 86 -15.11 8.46 4.15
N ARG A 87 -14.08 9.30 4.25
CA ARG A 87 -13.73 10.35 3.28
C ARG A 87 -13.59 9.85 1.84
N TYR A 88 -13.01 8.66 1.66
CA TYR A 88 -12.70 8.09 0.34
C TYR A 88 -13.69 7.00 -0.10
N HIS A 89 -14.74 6.73 0.68
CA HIS A 89 -15.69 5.65 0.40
C HIS A 89 -16.21 5.67 -1.05
N HIS A 90 -16.60 6.83 -1.55
CA HIS A 90 -17.13 7.00 -2.91
C HIS A 90 -16.14 6.58 -4.02
N GLN A 91 -14.84 6.51 -3.71
CA GLN A 91 -13.82 6.09 -4.67
C GLN A 91 -13.59 4.58 -4.66
N VAL A 92 -13.85 3.90 -3.55
CA VAL A 92 -13.44 2.50 -3.34
C VAL A 92 -14.56 1.59 -2.86
N GLN A 93 -15.82 2.06 -2.85
CA GLN A 93 -16.98 1.28 -2.37
C GLN A 93 -17.18 -0.05 -3.11
N HIS A 94 -16.77 -0.14 -4.39
CA HIS A 94 -16.83 -1.37 -5.18
C HIS A 94 -15.94 -2.48 -4.60
N LEU A 95 -14.89 -2.14 -3.86
CA LEU A 95 -14.01 -3.10 -3.19
C LEU A 95 -14.72 -3.85 -2.04
N ASN A 96 -15.92 -3.40 -1.63
CA ASN A 96 -16.74 -4.12 -0.68
C ASN A 96 -17.11 -5.53 -1.15
N GLU A 97 -17.21 -5.73 -2.47
CA GLU A 97 -17.47 -7.03 -3.09
C GLU A 97 -16.38 -8.08 -2.78
N TYR A 98 -15.15 -7.63 -2.47
CA TYR A 98 -13.99 -8.48 -2.21
C TYR A 98 -13.60 -8.53 -0.73
N PHE A 99 -13.55 -7.37 -0.07
CA PHE A 99 -12.80 -7.20 1.18
C PHE A 99 -13.65 -6.86 2.41
N SER A 100 -14.95 -6.64 2.24
CA SER A 100 -15.86 -6.47 3.38
C SER A 100 -16.22 -7.80 4.02
N GLU A 101 -16.88 -7.78 5.18
CA GLU A 101 -17.44 -8.98 5.81
C GLU A 101 -18.47 -9.65 4.88
N TYR A 102 -19.25 -8.85 4.14
CA TYR A 102 -20.14 -9.33 3.07
C TYR A 102 -19.36 -10.04 1.97
N GLY A 103 -18.31 -9.41 1.44
CA GLY A 103 -17.47 -9.99 0.39
C GLY A 103 -16.86 -11.32 0.84
N LEU A 104 -16.34 -11.40 2.06
CA LEU A 104 -15.80 -12.63 2.61
C LEU A 104 -16.84 -13.76 2.69
N MET A 105 -18.08 -13.45 3.11
CA MET A 105 -19.18 -14.43 3.12
C MET A 105 -19.54 -14.87 1.71
N LYS A 106 -19.64 -13.95 0.76
CA LYS A 106 -19.93 -14.24 -0.65
C LYS A 106 -18.97 -15.29 -1.21
N TYR A 107 -17.66 -15.07 -1.04
CA TYR A 107 -16.65 -16.03 -1.54
C TYR A 107 -16.66 -17.36 -0.79
N ARG A 108 -16.96 -17.37 0.51
CA ARG A 108 -17.11 -18.61 1.28
C ARG A 108 -18.31 -19.44 0.78
N VAL A 109 -19.45 -18.80 0.57
CA VAL A 109 -20.65 -19.43 0.00
C VAL A 109 -20.36 -19.95 -1.40
N GLN A 110 -19.70 -19.15 -2.24
CA GLN A 110 -19.29 -19.58 -3.58
C GLN A 110 -18.43 -20.84 -3.52
N VAL A 111 -17.39 -20.88 -2.70
CA VAL A 111 -16.48 -22.05 -2.61
C VAL A 111 -17.21 -23.29 -2.12
N GLU A 112 -18.10 -23.18 -1.13
CA GLU A 112 -18.91 -24.33 -0.65
C GLU A 112 -19.87 -24.84 -1.73
N ILE A 113 -20.54 -23.97 -2.44
CA ILE A 113 -21.44 -24.34 -3.56
C ILE A 113 -20.63 -25.02 -4.67
N GLU A 114 -19.55 -24.40 -5.11
CA GLU A 114 -18.69 -24.95 -6.17
C GLU A 114 -18.14 -26.32 -5.77
N PHE A 115 -17.77 -26.50 -4.48
CA PHE A 115 -17.31 -27.80 -4.00
C PHE A 115 -18.41 -28.86 -4.05
N LEU A 116 -19.62 -28.53 -3.61
CA LEU A 116 -20.77 -29.45 -3.68
C LEU A 116 -21.10 -29.84 -5.13
N LEU A 117 -21.14 -28.87 -6.05
CA LEU A 117 -21.36 -29.11 -7.47
C LEU A 117 -20.23 -29.91 -8.11
N PHE A 118 -19.01 -29.71 -7.65
CA PHE A 118 -17.85 -30.47 -8.12
C PHE A 118 -17.88 -31.93 -7.62
N LEU A 119 -18.31 -32.17 -6.38
CA LEU A 119 -18.57 -33.52 -5.86
C LEU A 119 -19.63 -34.26 -6.72
N GLU A 120 -20.71 -33.55 -7.07
CA GLU A 120 -21.76 -34.09 -7.96
C GLU A 120 -21.21 -34.40 -9.34
N LYS A 121 -20.46 -33.47 -9.95
CA LYS A 121 -19.77 -33.68 -11.25
C LYS A 121 -18.83 -34.90 -11.25
N LYS A 122 -18.19 -35.17 -10.12
CA LYS A 122 -17.33 -36.36 -9.92
C LYS A 122 -18.13 -37.60 -9.45
N LYS A 123 -19.46 -37.52 -9.38
CA LYS A 123 -20.40 -38.62 -9.07
C LYS A 123 -20.32 -39.16 -7.64
N PHE A 124 -19.95 -38.34 -6.66
CA PHE A 124 -20.04 -38.68 -5.23
C PHE A 124 -21.48 -38.64 -4.72
N LEU A 125 -22.29 -37.75 -5.26
CA LEU A 125 -23.70 -37.60 -4.96
C LEU A 125 -24.47 -37.26 -6.24
N SER A 126 -25.80 -37.21 -6.15
CA SER A 126 -26.68 -36.72 -7.21
C SER A 126 -27.53 -35.58 -6.68
N LEU A 127 -27.60 -34.48 -7.40
CA LEU A 127 -28.45 -33.32 -7.08
C LEU A 127 -29.59 -33.23 -8.10
N PRO A 128 -30.83 -32.93 -7.65
CA PRO A 128 -31.93 -32.58 -8.55
C PRO A 128 -31.56 -31.35 -9.40
N ALA A 129 -32.02 -31.30 -10.64
CA ALA A 129 -31.70 -30.20 -11.56
C ALA A 129 -32.15 -28.82 -11.06
N ASN A 130 -33.28 -28.76 -10.36
CA ASN A 130 -33.75 -27.53 -9.71
C ASN A 130 -32.84 -27.08 -8.57
N ALA A 131 -32.28 -28.01 -7.79
CA ALA A 131 -31.35 -27.69 -6.72
C ALA A 131 -30.01 -27.15 -7.27
N LYS A 132 -29.46 -27.75 -8.32
CA LYS A 132 -28.28 -27.21 -9.00
C LYS A 132 -28.49 -25.78 -9.46
N LYS A 133 -29.57 -25.56 -10.21
CA LYS A 133 -29.93 -24.22 -10.70
C LYS A 133 -30.15 -23.21 -9.57
N HIS A 134 -30.73 -23.66 -8.44
CA HIS A 134 -30.90 -22.81 -7.25
C HIS A 134 -29.57 -22.39 -6.65
N LEU A 135 -28.65 -23.34 -6.46
CA LEU A 135 -27.30 -23.07 -5.90
C LEU A 135 -26.46 -22.19 -6.81
N GLU A 136 -26.46 -22.45 -8.12
CA GLU A 136 -25.78 -21.60 -9.11
C GLU A 136 -26.30 -20.16 -9.03
N LYS A 137 -27.64 -20.00 -9.05
CA LYS A 137 -28.27 -18.68 -8.92
C LYS A 137 -27.98 -18.01 -7.58
N LEU A 138 -27.93 -18.75 -6.48
CA LEU A 138 -27.56 -18.24 -5.17
C LEU A 138 -26.13 -17.72 -5.14
N SER A 139 -25.18 -18.48 -5.74
CA SER A 139 -23.79 -18.06 -5.85
C SER A 139 -23.62 -16.78 -6.70
N GLU A 140 -24.33 -16.69 -7.83
CA GLU A 140 -24.28 -15.55 -8.73
C GLU A 140 -24.90 -14.27 -8.13
N ASN A 141 -26.02 -14.42 -7.38
CA ASN A 141 -26.82 -13.31 -6.89
C ASN A 141 -26.76 -13.15 -5.35
N PHE A 142 -25.72 -13.69 -4.71
CA PHE A 142 -25.54 -13.55 -3.26
C PHE A 142 -25.48 -12.07 -2.87
N GLY A 143 -26.38 -11.65 -2.02
CA GLY A 143 -26.57 -10.26 -1.64
C GLY A 143 -26.45 -9.99 -0.13
N PRO A 144 -26.65 -8.73 0.29
CA PRO A 144 -26.63 -8.35 1.70
C PRO A 144 -27.67 -9.09 2.55
N ASP A 145 -28.81 -9.47 1.99
CA ASP A 145 -29.88 -10.18 2.70
C ASP A 145 -29.45 -11.60 3.10
N GLU A 146 -28.79 -12.32 2.19
CA GLU A 146 -28.20 -13.64 2.47
C GLU A 146 -27.07 -13.52 3.49
N ALA A 147 -26.21 -12.51 3.35
CA ALA A 147 -25.16 -12.24 4.33
C ALA A 147 -25.73 -11.98 5.73
N GLN A 148 -26.83 -11.22 5.83
CA GLN A 148 -27.49 -10.95 7.09
C GLN A 148 -28.10 -12.22 7.72
N GLN A 149 -28.65 -13.15 6.91
CA GLN A 149 -29.12 -14.45 7.40
C GLN A 149 -27.95 -15.27 7.98
N ILE A 150 -26.80 -15.30 7.31
CA ILE A 150 -25.58 -15.96 7.82
C ILE A 150 -25.15 -15.33 9.15
N LYS A 151 -25.13 -13.98 9.25
CA LYS A 151 -24.77 -13.28 10.51
C LYS A 151 -25.74 -13.60 11.64
N HIS A 152 -27.04 -13.78 11.36
CA HIS A 152 -27.99 -14.17 12.34
C HIS A 152 -27.71 -15.59 12.88
N ILE A 153 -27.37 -16.53 12.02
CA ILE A 153 -26.93 -17.88 12.41
C ILE A 153 -25.62 -17.82 13.21
N GLU A 154 -24.65 -17.03 12.77
CA GLU A 154 -23.37 -16.85 13.45
C GLU A 154 -23.51 -16.32 14.86
N ALA A 155 -24.48 -15.40 15.11
CA ALA A 155 -24.74 -14.84 16.43
C ALA A 155 -25.12 -15.93 17.47
N THR A 156 -25.67 -17.07 17.02
CA THR A 156 -25.99 -18.20 17.88
C THR A 156 -24.87 -19.24 17.93
N THR A 157 -24.27 -19.53 16.79
CA THR A 157 -23.23 -20.58 16.68
C THR A 157 -21.86 -20.14 17.16
N ASN A 158 -21.60 -18.83 17.18
CA ASN A 158 -20.32 -18.19 17.44
C ASN A 158 -19.18 -18.76 16.56
N HIS A 159 -19.52 -19.15 15.31
CA HIS A 159 -18.59 -19.73 14.36
C HIS A 159 -19.01 -19.40 12.93
N ASP A 160 -18.19 -18.59 12.25
CA ASP A 160 -18.46 -18.00 10.93
C ASP A 160 -18.66 -19.05 9.82
N ILE A 161 -17.73 -19.99 9.63
CA ILE A 161 -17.84 -21.04 8.59
C ILE A 161 -19.02 -21.97 8.90
N LYS A 162 -19.27 -22.30 10.16
CA LYS A 162 -20.41 -23.14 10.54
C LYS A 162 -21.74 -22.46 10.24
N ALA A 163 -21.79 -21.14 10.35
CA ALA A 163 -22.96 -20.36 9.95
C ALA A 163 -23.23 -20.46 8.44
N VAL A 164 -22.18 -20.38 7.61
CA VAL A 164 -22.28 -20.59 6.16
C VAL A 164 -22.79 -22.01 5.85
N GLU A 165 -22.24 -23.02 6.52
CA GLU A 165 -22.69 -24.43 6.36
C GLU A 165 -24.19 -24.57 6.69
N TYR A 166 -24.65 -24.04 7.80
CA TYR A 166 -26.06 -24.11 8.18
C TYR A 166 -26.97 -23.33 7.23
N PHE A 167 -26.56 -22.19 6.77
CA PHE A 167 -27.27 -21.43 5.75
C PHE A 167 -27.46 -22.24 4.47
N LEU A 168 -26.41 -22.84 3.95
CA LEU A 168 -26.49 -23.66 2.74
C LEU A 168 -27.32 -24.94 2.94
N LYS A 169 -27.30 -25.57 4.13
CA LYS A 169 -28.18 -26.69 4.46
C LYS A 169 -29.66 -26.28 4.41
N GLN A 170 -29.98 -25.07 4.89
CA GLN A 170 -31.37 -24.52 4.80
C GLN A 170 -31.74 -24.26 3.33
N GLU A 171 -30.82 -23.74 2.51
CA GLU A 171 -31.09 -23.51 1.09
C GLU A 171 -31.34 -24.82 0.33
N LEU A 172 -30.61 -25.91 0.64
CA LEU A 172 -30.85 -27.23 0.07
C LEU A 172 -32.22 -27.79 0.48
N GLU A 173 -32.68 -27.56 1.72
CA GLU A 173 -34.03 -27.94 2.18
C GLU A 173 -35.12 -27.18 1.40
N LYS A 174 -34.95 -25.86 1.20
CA LYS A 174 -35.89 -25.02 0.43
C LYS A 174 -36.06 -25.47 -1.02
N CYS A 175 -34.99 -26.00 -1.65
CA CYS A 175 -35.06 -26.47 -3.03
C CYS A 175 -35.31 -27.97 -3.19
N GLY A 176 -35.70 -28.65 -2.08
CA GLY A 176 -36.06 -30.07 -2.12
C GLY A 176 -34.90 -31.06 -2.24
N ALA A 177 -33.71 -30.66 -1.83
CA ALA A 177 -32.49 -31.46 -1.85
C ALA A 177 -31.93 -31.75 -0.44
N ALA A 178 -32.82 -31.89 0.55
CA ALA A 178 -32.47 -32.11 1.95
C ALA A 178 -31.53 -33.32 2.18
N GLU A 179 -31.59 -34.35 1.34
CA GLU A 179 -30.74 -35.53 1.43
C GLU A 179 -29.26 -35.21 1.15
N ALA A 180 -28.99 -34.13 0.39
CA ALA A 180 -27.64 -33.70 0.05
C ALA A 180 -26.99 -32.79 1.12
N LYS A 181 -27.72 -32.37 2.15
CA LYS A 181 -27.22 -31.37 3.11
C LYS A 181 -25.96 -31.79 3.87
N GLU A 182 -25.77 -33.09 4.12
CA GLU A 182 -24.56 -33.60 4.79
C GLU A 182 -23.32 -33.67 3.88
N TRP A 183 -23.48 -33.35 2.59
CA TRP A 183 -22.37 -33.16 1.67
C TRP A 183 -21.80 -31.74 1.66
N ILE A 184 -22.52 -30.78 2.28
CA ILE A 184 -21.95 -29.46 2.54
C ILE A 184 -20.76 -29.62 3.50
N HIS A 185 -19.63 -28.99 3.19
CA HIS A 185 -18.41 -29.05 4.00
C HIS A 185 -17.85 -30.49 4.18
N PHE A 186 -18.12 -31.42 3.25
CA PHE A 186 -17.77 -32.83 3.39
C PHE A 186 -16.26 -33.03 3.49
N GLY A 187 -15.79 -33.55 4.62
CA GLY A 187 -14.37 -33.83 4.87
C GLY A 187 -13.48 -32.60 5.03
N LEU A 188 -14.02 -31.40 4.96
CA LEU A 188 -13.29 -30.15 5.01
C LEU A 188 -13.05 -29.66 6.45
N THR A 189 -12.18 -28.69 6.55
CA THR A 189 -12.02 -27.82 7.71
C THR A 189 -12.26 -26.38 7.30
N SER A 190 -12.57 -25.49 8.24
CA SER A 190 -12.83 -24.06 7.97
C SER A 190 -11.75 -23.40 7.09
N GLN A 191 -10.51 -23.85 7.21
CA GLN A 191 -9.41 -23.29 6.42
C GLN A 191 -9.33 -23.81 4.98
N ASP A 192 -9.97 -24.93 4.64
CA ASP A 192 -10.15 -25.30 3.24
C ASP A 192 -11.02 -24.27 2.52
N ILE A 193 -12.03 -23.73 3.22
CA ILE A 193 -12.90 -22.69 2.69
C ILE A 193 -12.21 -21.33 2.71
N ASN A 194 -11.62 -20.89 3.85
CA ASN A 194 -10.98 -19.59 3.95
C ASN A 194 -9.76 -19.46 3.02
N ASN A 195 -8.90 -20.48 2.99
CA ASN A 195 -7.70 -20.50 2.12
C ASN A 195 -7.99 -20.84 0.66
N THR A 196 -9.24 -20.90 0.27
CA THR A 196 -9.71 -20.91 -1.12
C THR A 196 -10.49 -19.61 -1.43
N ALA A 197 -11.39 -19.19 -0.53
CA ALA A 197 -12.21 -18.00 -0.69
C ALA A 197 -11.39 -16.70 -0.73
N ILE A 198 -10.42 -16.55 0.20
CA ILE A 198 -9.58 -15.34 0.26
C ILE A 198 -8.67 -15.22 -0.96
N PRO A 199 -7.91 -16.24 -1.40
CA PRO A 199 -7.15 -16.17 -2.64
C PRO A 199 -8.02 -15.93 -3.88
N LEU A 200 -9.22 -16.48 -3.93
CA LEU A 200 -10.15 -16.24 -5.04
C LEU A 200 -10.64 -14.79 -5.07
N SER A 201 -11.02 -14.25 -3.93
CA SER A 201 -11.37 -12.83 -3.77
C SER A 201 -10.19 -11.91 -4.16
N TRP A 202 -8.99 -12.23 -3.66
CA TRP A 202 -7.76 -11.48 -3.98
C TRP A 202 -7.46 -11.51 -5.47
N LYS A 203 -7.54 -12.69 -6.10
CA LYS A 203 -7.37 -12.86 -7.55
C LYS A 203 -8.33 -11.95 -8.32
N ASN A 204 -9.62 -11.99 -7.98
CA ASN A 204 -10.62 -11.20 -8.67
C ASN A 204 -10.38 -9.69 -8.49
N ALA A 205 -10.03 -9.23 -7.28
CA ALA A 205 -9.69 -7.83 -7.04
C ALA A 205 -8.45 -7.39 -7.84
N ILE A 206 -7.44 -8.27 -7.98
CA ILE A 206 -6.27 -7.99 -8.81
C ILE A 206 -6.65 -7.91 -10.29
N GLU A 207 -7.40 -8.87 -10.81
CA GLU A 207 -7.71 -8.98 -12.24
C GLU A 207 -8.72 -7.92 -12.71
N TYR A 208 -9.70 -7.55 -11.87
CA TYR A 208 -10.78 -6.65 -12.28
C TYR A 208 -10.62 -5.20 -11.82
N ASP A 209 -9.77 -4.93 -10.83
CA ASP A 209 -9.59 -3.57 -10.29
C ASP A 209 -8.13 -3.12 -10.32
N TYR A 210 -7.21 -3.84 -9.69
CA TYR A 210 -5.83 -3.38 -9.53
C TYR A 210 -5.06 -3.29 -10.85
N LEU A 211 -5.03 -4.37 -11.63
CA LEU A 211 -4.29 -4.40 -12.89
C LEU A 211 -4.86 -3.43 -13.93
N PRO A 212 -6.18 -3.30 -14.11
CA PRO A 212 -6.74 -2.28 -15.01
C PRO A 212 -6.34 -0.85 -14.63
N GLU A 213 -6.43 -0.47 -13.36
CA GLU A 213 -6.04 0.86 -12.88
C GLU A 213 -4.54 1.11 -13.07
N LEU A 214 -3.70 0.12 -12.73
CA LEU A 214 -2.24 0.20 -12.91
C LEU A 214 -1.84 0.34 -14.38
N LEU A 215 -2.43 -0.47 -15.26
CA LEU A 215 -2.15 -0.45 -16.70
C LEU A 215 -2.63 0.85 -17.34
N ASN A 216 -3.75 1.40 -16.88
CA ASN A 216 -4.24 2.70 -17.32
C ASN A 216 -3.24 3.81 -16.97
N LEU A 217 -2.79 3.89 -15.71
CA LEU A 217 -1.78 4.86 -15.30
C LEU A 217 -0.46 4.71 -16.07
N LYS A 218 0.02 3.48 -16.26
CA LYS A 218 1.22 3.23 -17.07
C LYS A 218 1.04 3.77 -18.49
N THR A 219 -0.12 3.53 -19.08
CA THR A 219 -0.45 4.00 -20.43
C THR A 219 -0.50 5.54 -20.51
N GLU A 220 -1.09 6.20 -19.52
CA GLU A 220 -1.10 7.66 -19.43
C GLU A 220 0.30 8.24 -19.32
N LEU A 221 1.17 7.66 -18.48
CA LEU A 221 2.58 8.06 -18.37
C LEU A 221 3.31 7.89 -19.70
N HIS A 222 3.09 6.79 -20.41
CA HIS A 222 3.68 6.55 -21.73
C HIS A 222 3.24 7.61 -22.75
N LEU A 223 1.96 7.94 -22.80
CA LEU A 223 1.41 8.97 -23.68
C LEU A 223 2.00 10.36 -23.36
N LEU A 224 2.19 10.69 -22.08
CA LEU A 224 2.84 11.93 -21.67
C LEU A 224 4.33 11.95 -22.06
N ALA A 225 5.02 10.84 -21.88
CA ALA A 225 6.41 10.68 -22.29
C ALA A 225 6.58 10.91 -23.79
N ASP A 226 5.73 10.31 -24.63
CA ASP A 226 5.77 10.54 -26.09
C ASP A 226 5.44 11.98 -26.45
N LYS A 227 4.45 12.58 -25.80
CA LYS A 227 4.08 13.99 -25.99
C LYS A 227 5.21 14.96 -25.69
N TRP A 228 6.04 14.65 -24.69
CA TRP A 228 7.11 15.54 -24.20
C TRP A 228 8.51 15.09 -24.61
N LYS A 229 8.64 14.11 -25.51
CA LYS A 229 9.92 13.50 -25.92
C LYS A 229 10.93 14.47 -26.49
N ASP A 230 10.47 15.56 -27.11
CA ASP A 230 11.32 16.55 -27.76
C ASP A 230 11.61 17.79 -26.91
N ILE A 231 11.09 17.85 -25.67
CA ILE A 231 11.32 18.98 -24.77
C ILE A 231 12.66 18.80 -24.06
N PRO A 232 13.71 19.58 -24.42
CA PRO A 232 14.98 19.56 -23.70
C PRO A 232 14.78 20.14 -22.29
N MET A 233 15.40 19.52 -21.30
CA MET A 233 15.29 19.91 -19.90
C MET A 233 16.65 19.86 -19.22
N LEU A 234 16.93 20.80 -18.33
CA LEU A 234 18.11 20.76 -17.50
C LEU A 234 17.98 19.64 -16.46
N ALA A 235 18.89 18.66 -16.48
CA ALA A 235 18.92 17.67 -15.42
C ALA A 235 19.64 18.22 -14.18
N HIS A 236 19.29 17.65 -13.02
CA HIS A 236 19.96 17.97 -11.77
C HIS A 236 20.51 16.70 -11.12
N THR A 237 21.77 16.71 -10.75
CA THR A 237 22.41 15.67 -9.94
C THR A 237 22.91 16.30 -8.65
N HIS A 238 22.65 15.68 -7.51
CA HIS A 238 22.97 16.25 -6.20
C HIS A 238 22.38 17.67 -5.99
N GLY A 239 21.23 17.96 -6.63
CA GLY A 239 20.60 19.29 -6.60
C GLY A 239 21.31 20.35 -7.45
N GLN A 240 22.33 19.99 -8.25
CA GLN A 240 23.09 20.91 -9.10
C GLN A 240 22.76 20.69 -10.58
N PRO A 241 22.77 21.78 -11.40
CA PRO A 241 22.65 21.67 -12.84
C PRO A 241 23.67 20.68 -13.43
N ALA A 242 23.19 19.78 -14.27
CA ALA A 242 23.96 18.71 -14.90
C ALA A 242 23.67 18.64 -16.41
N SER A 243 24.20 17.61 -17.09
CA SER A 243 23.98 17.41 -18.52
C SER A 243 22.49 17.41 -18.84
N PRO A 244 22.05 18.13 -19.88
CA PRO A 244 20.64 18.19 -20.26
C PRO A 244 20.06 16.82 -20.61
N THR A 245 18.78 16.68 -20.37
CA THR A 245 17.97 15.51 -20.69
C THR A 245 16.73 15.93 -21.50
N ARG A 246 15.81 15.01 -21.70
CA ARG A 246 14.49 15.30 -22.29
C ARG A 246 13.39 14.94 -21.33
N LEU A 247 12.41 15.82 -21.19
CA LEU A 247 11.29 15.64 -20.24
C LEU A 247 10.56 14.32 -20.46
N GLY A 248 10.26 13.96 -21.71
CA GLY A 248 9.61 12.69 -22.02
C GLY A 248 10.45 11.47 -21.61
N LYS A 249 11.79 11.53 -21.78
CA LYS A 249 12.69 10.45 -21.35
C LYS A 249 12.68 10.30 -19.82
N GLU A 250 12.61 11.38 -19.06
CA GLU A 250 12.49 11.30 -17.59
C GLU A 250 11.21 10.56 -17.17
N ILE A 251 10.09 10.80 -17.87
CA ILE A 251 8.85 10.05 -17.62
C ILE A 251 8.98 8.58 -18.04
N MET A 252 9.68 8.28 -19.16
CA MET A 252 9.89 6.89 -19.61
C MET A 252 10.65 6.03 -18.59
N VAL A 253 11.50 6.62 -17.75
CA VAL A 253 12.16 5.89 -16.65
C VAL A 253 11.12 5.21 -15.74
N TYR A 254 10.03 5.88 -15.42
CA TYR A 254 8.95 5.32 -14.58
C TYR A 254 8.16 4.26 -15.34
N VAL A 255 7.88 4.47 -16.62
CA VAL A 255 7.19 3.49 -17.47
C VAL A 255 7.98 2.17 -17.50
N GLU A 256 9.28 2.22 -17.79
CA GLU A 256 10.14 1.02 -17.82
C GLU A 256 10.20 0.32 -16.45
N ARG A 257 10.35 1.08 -15.36
CA ARG A 257 10.34 0.52 -14.00
C ARG A 257 9.02 -0.18 -13.68
N LEU A 258 7.88 0.39 -14.09
CA LEU A 258 6.56 -0.21 -13.89
C LEU A 258 6.41 -1.47 -14.74
N GLU A 259 6.82 -1.48 -16.01
CA GLU A 259 6.77 -2.65 -16.89
C GLU A 259 7.52 -3.83 -16.27
N ASN A 260 8.74 -3.60 -15.81
CA ASN A 260 9.55 -4.62 -15.14
C ASN A 260 8.87 -5.21 -13.89
N GLN A 261 8.12 -4.39 -13.12
CA GLN A 261 7.41 -4.89 -11.94
C GLN A 261 6.08 -5.58 -12.30
N ILE A 262 5.38 -5.09 -13.31
CA ILE A 262 4.15 -5.73 -13.81
C ILE A 262 4.45 -7.13 -14.35
N GLU A 263 5.53 -7.30 -15.11
CA GLU A 263 5.97 -8.60 -15.60
C GLU A 263 6.25 -9.59 -14.45
N GLN A 264 6.90 -9.14 -13.38
CA GLN A 264 7.12 -9.98 -12.19
C GLN A 264 5.80 -10.29 -11.48
N PHE A 265 4.91 -9.30 -11.37
CA PHE A 265 3.65 -9.43 -10.65
C PHE A 265 2.73 -10.49 -11.26
N ILE A 266 2.57 -10.50 -12.58
CA ILE A 266 1.69 -11.44 -13.28
C ILE A 266 2.20 -12.88 -13.25
N LEU A 267 3.47 -13.09 -12.93
CA LEU A 267 4.06 -14.45 -12.78
C LEU A 267 3.81 -15.04 -11.39
N ILE A 268 3.38 -14.26 -10.40
CA ILE A 268 3.10 -14.78 -9.06
C ILE A 268 1.77 -15.53 -9.09
N PRO A 269 1.74 -16.84 -8.78
CA PRO A 269 0.52 -17.61 -8.86
C PRO A 269 -0.45 -17.30 -7.72
N PHE A 270 -1.74 -17.35 -8.00
CA PHE A 270 -2.78 -17.36 -6.97
C PHE A 270 -2.93 -18.80 -6.43
N THR A 271 -2.55 -18.99 -5.18
CA THR A 271 -2.50 -20.31 -4.55
C THR A 271 -3.56 -20.46 -3.46
N GLY A 272 -3.99 -21.70 -3.28
CA GLY A 272 -4.94 -22.04 -2.23
C GLY A 272 -4.60 -23.38 -1.55
N LYS A 273 -5.22 -23.62 -0.41
CA LYS A 273 -5.09 -24.86 0.35
C LYS A 273 -6.42 -25.61 0.36
N PHE A 274 -6.36 -26.87 -0.01
CA PHE A 274 -7.49 -27.77 0.04
C PHE A 274 -7.01 -29.20 0.33
N GLY A 275 -7.28 -29.72 1.53
CA GLY A 275 -6.71 -31.00 1.96
C GLY A 275 -7.13 -31.46 3.37
N GLY A 276 -8.18 -30.85 3.96
CA GLY A 276 -8.69 -31.19 5.30
C GLY A 276 -7.85 -30.61 6.43
N ALA A 277 -8.12 -31.07 7.64
CA ALA A 277 -7.66 -30.47 8.90
C ALA A 277 -6.15 -30.32 9.06
N THR A 278 -5.35 -31.14 8.37
CA THR A 278 -3.87 -31.12 8.42
C THR A 278 -3.23 -31.15 7.04
N GLY A 279 -4.02 -30.94 5.98
CA GLY A 279 -3.54 -31.01 4.60
C GLY A 279 -3.32 -32.44 4.06
N ASN A 280 -3.68 -33.47 4.81
CA ASN A 280 -3.40 -34.87 4.50
C ASN A 280 -4.62 -35.68 4.01
N PHE A 281 -5.77 -35.02 3.80
CA PHE A 281 -7.03 -35.67 3.37
C PHE A 281 -7.52 -36.78 4.30
N ASN A 282 -7.26 -36.72 5.60
CA ASN A 282 -7.53 -37.80 6.55
C ASN A 282 -9.00 -38.27 6.48
N ALA A 283 -9.95 -37.36 6.64
CA ALA A 283 -11.39 -37.67 6.59
C ALA A 283 -11.83 -38.17 5.21
N HIS A 284 -11.36 -37.50 4.15
CA HIS A 284 -11.67 -37.87 2.78
C HIS A 284 -11.20 -39.30 2.47
N HIS A 285 -9.96 -39.62 2.86
CA HIS A 285 -9.35 -40.93 2.56
C HIS A 285 -10.03 -42.09 3.32
N ILE A 286 -10.46 -41.83 4.57
CA ILE A 286 -11.24 -42.80 5.34
C ILE A 286 -12.61 -43.07 4.70
N ALA A 287 -13.29 -41.99 4.26
CA ALA A 287 -14.61 -42.09 3.65
C ALA A 287 -14.55 -42.77 2.26
N PHE A 288 -13.57 -42.40 1.44
CA PHE A 288 -13.41 -42.93 0.09
C PHE A 288 -11.93 -43.27 -0.20
N PRO A 289 -11.43 -44.42 0.27
CA PRO A 289 -10.00 -44.77 0.23
C PRO A 289 -9.44 -45.05 -1.18
N LYS A 290 -10.31 -45.29 -2.16
CA LYS A 290 -9.93 -45.52 -3.56
C LYS A 290 -9.87 -44.28 -4.40
N THR A 291 -10.24 -43.11 -3.86
CA THR A 291 -10.25 -41.85 -4.58
C THR A 291 -8.88 -41.19 -4.50
N ASP A 292 -8.37 -40.72 -5.64
CA ASP A 292 -7.21 -39.84 -5.67
C ASP A 292 -7.62 -38.41 -5.25
N TRP A 293 -7.62 -38.16 -3.95
CA TRP A 293 -8.00 -36.87 -3.37
C TRP A 293 -7.01 -35.76 -3.71
N LYS A 294 -5.74 -36.08 -3.98
CA LYS A 294 -4.77 -35.07 -4.44
C LYS A 294 -5.15 -34.55 -5.82
N LYS A 295 -5.43 -35.48 -6.75
CA LYS A 295 -5.90 -35.11 -8.09
C LYS A 295 -7.24 -34.40 -8.04
N PHE A 296 -8.20 -34.90 -7.24
CA PHE A 296 -9.50 -34.26 -7.05
C PHE A 296 -9.36 -32.78 -6.64
N SER A 297 -8.56 -32.52 -5.62
CA SER A 297 -8.38 -31.17 -5.07
C SER A 297 -7.57 -30.24 -6.00
N ASN A 298 -6.60 -30.79 -6.75
CA ASN A 298 -5.94 -30.04 -7.81
C ASN A 298 -6.94 -29.63 -8.91
N ASP A 299 -7.77 -30.58 -9.38
CA ASP A 299 -8.80 -30.32 -10.39
C ASP A 299 -9.83 -29.29 -9.88
N PHE A 300 -10.21 -29.34 -8.59
CA PHE A 300 -11.15 -28.40 -7.97
C PHE A 300 -10.59 -26.98 -7.89
N LEU A 301 -9.38 -26.80 -7.36
CA LEU A 301 -8.77 -25.48 -7.28
C LEU A 301 -8.47 -24.89 -8.68
N ASN A 302 -8.03 -25.72 -9.61
CA ASN A 302 -7.85 -25.30 -11.01
C ASN A 302 -9.18 -24.87 -11.65
N HIS A 303 -10.31 -25.52 -11.32
CA HIS A 303 -11.64 -25.11 -11.75
C HIS A 303 -11.98 -23.67 -11.28
N LEU A 304 -11.52 -23.27 -10.09
CA LEU A 304 -11.65 -21.93 -9.54
C LEU A 304 -10.56 -20.94 -10.05
N GLY A 305 -9.64 -21.41 -10.88
CA GLY A 305 -8.50 -20.60 -11.36
C GLY A 305 -7.42 -20.37 -10.32
N LEU A 306 -7.30 -21.28 -9.34
CA LEU A 306 -6.27 -21.27 -8.29
C LEU A 306 -5.34 -22.48 -8.44
N ILE A 307 -4.10 -22.34 -7.98
CA ILE A 307 -3.13 -23.44 -7.90
C ILE A 307 -3.13 -24.02 -6.48
N ARG A 308 -3.35 -25.33 -6.34
CA ARG A 308 -3.31 -25.96 -5.02
C ARG A 308 -1.88 -26.12 -4.51
N GLN A 309 -1.61 -25.67 -3.30
CA GLN A 309 -0.39 -26.02 -2.57
C GLN A 309 -0.38 -27.50 -2.20
N GLN A 310 0.66 -28.24 -2.61
CA GLN A 310 0.70 -29.71 -2.51
C GLN A 310 0.94 -30.21 -1.08
N HIS A 311 1.74 -29.51 -0.32
CA HIS A 311 2.10 -29.85 1.06
C HIS A 311 1.81 -28.66 1.96
N THR A 312 0.78 -28.76 2.78
CA THR A 312 0.32 -27.68 3.67
C THR A 312 0.08 -28.22 5.08
N THR A 313 -0.05 -27.34 6.03
CA THR A 313 -0.62 -27.63 7.35
C THR A 313 -2.15 -27.51 7.29
N GLN A 314 -2.80 -27.06 8.34
CA GLN A 314 -4.22 -26.70 8.28
C GLN A 314 -4.47 -25.49 7.39
N ILE A 315 -3.45 -24.62 7.20
CA ILE A 315 -3.50 -23.37 6.44
C ILE A 315 -2.61 -23.43 5.20
N GLU A 316 -2.86 -22.52 4.29
CA GLU A 316 -1.99 -22.16 3.16
C GLU A 316 -0.70 -21.49 3.67
N HIS A 317 0.40 -21.53 2.90
CA HIS A 317 1.70 -20.96 3.30
C HIS A 317 1.70 -19.43 3.32
N TYR A 318 0.82 -18.80 2.54
CA TYR A 318 0.77 -17.36 2.28
C TYR A 318 2.03 -16.76 1.61
N ASP A 319 3.00 -17.58 1.20
CA ASP A 319 4.24 -17.09 0.57
C ASP A 319 3.95 -16.35 -0.74
N ASN A 320 3.04 -16.88 -1.58
CA ASN A 320 2.66 -16.21 -2.83
C ASN A 320 1.82 -14.95 -2.59
N LEU A 321 0.96 -14.95 -1.58
CA LEU A 321 0.23 -13.76 -1.17
C LEU A 321 1.19 -12.67 -0.66
N ALA A 322 2.18 -13.06 0.14
CA ALA A 322 3.27 -12.17 0.58
C ALA A 322 4.06 -11.62 -0.61
N ALA A 323 4.37 -12.47 -1.61
CA ALA A 323 5.04 -12.03 -2.83
C ALA A 323 4.22 -11.00 -3.63
N HIS A 324 2.88 -11.14 -3.69
CA HIS A 324 2.01 -10.10 -4.26
C HIS A 324 2.15 -8.78 -3.49
N PHE A 325 2.08 -8.81 -2.15
CA PHE A 325 2.24 -7.61 -1.32
C PHE A 325 3.60 -6.94 -1.51
N ASP A 326 4.68 -7.73 -1.57
CA ASP A 326 6.04 -7.23 -1.80
C ASP A 326 6.17 -6.58 -3.19
N CYS A 327 5.55 -7.16 -4.21
CA CYS A 327 5.56 -6.57 -5.54
C CYS A 327 4.73 -5.27 -5.59
N MET A 328 3.56 -5.24 -4.95
CA MET A 328 2.74 -4.03 -4.82
C MET A 328 3.49 -2.91 -4.11
N LYS A 329 4.25 -3.21 -3.04
CA LYS A 329 5.11 -2.22 -2.38
C LYS A 329 6.15 -1.62 -3.33
N ARG A 330 6.77 -2.44 -4.19
CA ARG A 330 7.74 -1.93 -5.17
C ARG A 330 7.08 -1.03 -6.21
N ILE A 331 5.91 -1.42 -6.72
CA ILE A 331 5.10 -0.60 -7.64
C ILE A 331 4.71 0.72 -6.97
N ASN A 332 4.20 0.67 -5.75
CA ASN A 332 3.85 1.85 -4.96
C ASN A 332 5.05 2.77 -4.74
N THR A 333 6.25 2.20 -4.50
CA THR A 333 7.49 2.96 -4.31
C THR A 333 7.91 3.70 -5.58
N ILE A 334 7.69 3.11 -6.75
CA ILE A 334 7.91 3.78 -8.04
C ILE A 334 6.99 5.00 -8.18
N PHE A 335 5.72 4.86 -7.83
CA PHE A 335 4.78 5.98 -7.87
C PHE A 335 5.04 7.05 -6.79
N ILE A 336 5.54 6.68 -5.62
CA ILE A 336 6.00 7.64 -4.60
C ILE A 336 7.14 8.48 -5.16
N ASP A 337 8.13 7.85 -5.78
CA ASP A 337 9.27 8.51 -6.41
C ASP A 337 8.79 9.46 -7.53
N PHE A 338 7.91 8.98 -8.40
CA PHE A 338 7.26 9.79 -9.42
C PHE A 338 6.54 11.02 -8.84
N CYS A 339 5.73 10.85 -7.80
CA CYS A 339 5.02 11.96 -7.16
C CYS A 339 5.99 13.02 -6.61
N ARG A 340 7.12 12.61 -6.04
CA ARG A 340 8.16 13.50 -5.52
C ARG A 340 8.86 14.27 -6.62
N ASP A 341 9.16 13.62 -7.74
CA ASP A 341 9.75 14.31 -8.89
C ASP A 341 8.79 15.32 -9.50
N VAL A 342 7.51 14.96 -9.68
CA VAL A 342 6.49 15.91 -10.14
C VAL A 342 6.35 17.09 -9.17
N TRP A 343 6.32 16.83 -7.86
CA TRP A 343 6.30 17.87 -6.84
C TRP A 343 7.51 18.81 -6.96
N THR A 344 8.70 18.22 -7.18
CA THR A 344 9.95 18.97 -7.37
C THR A 344 9.88 19.82 -8.65
N TYR A 345 9.42 19.27 -9.76
CA TYR A 345 9.25 20.03 -11.00
C TYR A 345 8.20 21.14 -10.90
N VAL A 346 7.16 20.96 -10.09
CA VAL A 346 6.22 22.05 -9.75
C VAL A 346 6.93 23.13 -8.94
N SER A 347 7.78 22.78 -7.97
CA SER A 347 8.55 23.75 -7.17
C SER A 347 9.59 24.52 -7.99
N MET A 348 10.11 23.91 -9.06
CA MET A 348 11.02 24.53 -10.03
C MET A 348 10.27 25.32 -11.12
N GLU A 349 8.96 25.36 -11.07
CA GLU A 349 8.09 25.96 -12.09
C GLU A 349 8.16 25.30 -13.48
N TYR A 350 8.70 24.09 -13.60
CA TYR A 350 8.70 23.31 -14.84
C TYR A 350 7.31 22.80 -15.19
N PHE A 351 6.51 22.50 -14.16
CA PHE A 351 5.08 22.21 -14.30
C PHE A 351 4.24 23.29 -13.62
N LYS A 352 3.13 23.61 -14.26
CA LYS A 352 2.00 24.35 -13.71
C LYS A 352 0.79 23.44 -13.64
N GLN A 353 -0.22 23.82 -12.88
CA GLN A 353 -1.47 23.09 -12.79
C GLN A 353 -2.62 23.95 -13.30
N LYS A 354 -3.51 23.31 -14.09
CA LYS A 354 -4.77 23.92 -14.50
C LYS A 354 -5.63 24.16 -13.25
N THR A 355 -6.19 25.35 -13.16
CA THR A 355 -7.19 25.69 -12.13
C THR A 355 -8.60 25.42 -12.65
N LYS A 356 -9.46 24.83 -11.82
CA LYS A 356 -10.89 24.78 -12.11
C LYS A 356 -11.58 25.99 -11.47
N LYS A 357 -12.52 26.59 -12.20
CA LYS A 357 -13.34 27.70 -11.69
C LYS A 357 -14.06 27.26 -10.40
N GLY A 358 -13.81 27.97 -9.29
CA GLY A 358 -14.39 27.67 -7.98
C GLY A 358 -13.51 26.79 -7.06
N GLU A 359 -12.38 26.25 -7.53
CA GLU A 359 -11.40 25.58 -6.64
C GLU A 359 -10.57 26.64 -5.90
N VAL A 360 -10.39 26.44 -4.59
CA VAL A 360 -9.52 27.28 -3.74
C VAL A 360 -8.19 26.55 -3.58
N GLY A 361 -7.14 27.06 -4.21
CA GLY A 361 -5.81 26.44 -4.21
C GLY A 361 -5.07 26.57 -2.85
N SER A 362 -5.39 27.60 -2.07
CA SER A 362 -4.83 27.84 -0.75
C SER A 362 -5.80 28.68 0.07
N SER A 363 -5.92 28.41 1.37
CA SER A 363 -6.77 29.17 2.29
C SER A 363 -6.29 30.61 2.52
N ALA A 364 -4.98 30.87 2.35
CA ALA A 364 -4.36 32.18 2.64
C ALA A 364 -3.84 32.90 1.39
N MET A 365 -3.48 32.19 0.31
CA MET A 365 -2.88 32.76 -0.90
C MET A 365 -3.64 32.31 -2.14
N PRO A 366 -4.58 33.12 -2.67
CA PRO A 366 -5.45 32.72 -3.78
C PRO A 366 -4.74 32.35 -5.08
N HIS A 367 -3.52 32.85 -5.29
CA HIS A 367 -2.71 32.57 -6.48
C HIS A 367 -1.91 31.25 -6.40
N LYS A 368 -1.84 30.62 -5.20
CA LYS A 368 -1.04 29.43 -4.96
C LYS A 368 -1.83 28.17 -5.29
N VAL A 369 -1.39 27.45 -6.31
CA VAL A 369 -1.96 26.14 -6.70
C VAL A 369 -1.01 25.03 -6.25
N ASN A 370 -1.41 24.28 -5.24
CA ASN A 370 -0.58 23.22 -4.66
C ASN A 370 -0.77 21.90 -5.43
N PRO A 371 0.27 21.07 -5.56
CA PRO A 371 0.19 19.74 -6.19
C PRO A 371 -0.42 18.69 -5.26
N ILE A 372 -1.58 19.00 -4.66
CA ILE A 372 -2.21 18.19 -3.59
C ILE A 372 -2.59 16.79 -4.02
N ASP A 373 -2.84 16.57 -5.31
CA ASP A 373 -3.20 15.25 -5.83
C ASP A 373 -1.98 14.30 -5.73
N PHE A 374 -0.77 14.77 -6.03
CA PHE A 374 0.47 13.99 -5.87
C PHE A 374 0.88 13.81 -4.41
N GLU A 375 0.69 14.83 -3.55
CA GLU A 375 0.91 14.73 -2.11
C GLU A 375 -0.05 13.71 -1.46
N ASN A 376 -1.32 13.72 -1.87
CA ASN A 376 -2.31 12.74 -1.43
C ASN A 376 -1.94 11.32 -1.85
N ALA A 377 -1.47 11.15 -3.10
CA ALA A 377 -1.02 9.86 -3.60
C ALA A 377 0.19 9.35 -2.80
N GLU A 378 1.22 10.17 -2.61
CA GLU A 378 2.40 9.80 -1.81
C GLU A 378 2.02 9.32 -0.40
N GLY A 379 1.16 10.07 0.28
CA GLY A 379 0.69 9.73 1.63
C GLY A 379 -0.06 8.40 1.68
N ASN A 380 -0.99 8.15 0.74
CA ASN A 380 -1.76 6.91 0.67
C ASN A 380 -0.87 5.71 0.32
N LEU A 381 0.06 5.84 -0.64
CA LEU A 381 0.99 4.78 -1.02
C LEU A 381 1.95 4.42 0.11
N GLY A 382 2.46 5.42 0.84
CA GLY A 382 3.31 5.20 2.00
C GLY A 382 2.60 4.43 3.11
N PHE A 383 1.34 4.78 3.39
CA PHE A 383 0.51 4.07 4.36
C PHE A 383 0.19 2.64 3.91
N ALA A 384 -0.18 2.44 2.63
CA ALA A 384 -0.40 1.11 2.06
C ALA A 384 0.83 0.22 2.20
N ASN A 385 2.02 0.75 1.89
CA ASN A 385 3.29 0.03 1.99
C ASN A 385 3.59 -0.47 3.41
N ALA A 386 3.28 0.33 4.43
CA ALA A 386 3.49 -0.06 5.83
C ALA A 386 2.62 -1.27 6.22
N ILE A 387 1.39 -1.33 5.73
CA ILE A 387 0.48 -2.45 6.01
C ILE A 387 0.87 -3.68 5.18
N PHE A 388 1.18 -3.52 3.88
CA PHE A 388 1.67 -4.61 3.04
C PHE A 388 2.95 -5.24 3.61
N GLU A 389 3.89 -4.44 4.13
CA GLU A 389 5.09 -4.93 4.80
C GLU A 389 4.75 -5.82 5.99
N HIS A 390 3.84 -5.36 6.86
CA HIS A 390 3.38 -6.15 7.99
C HIS A 390 2.72 -7.46 7.55
N LEU A 391 1.83 -7.42 6.56
CA LEU A 391 1.14 -8.60 6.04
C LEU A 391 2.10 -9.61 5.43
N ALA A 392 3.04 -9.16 4.59
CA ALA A 392 4.04 -10.00 3.94
C ALA A 392 4.96 -10.69 4.96
N ALA A 393 5.36 -9.99 6.02
CA ALA A 393 6.20 -10.55 7.08
C ALA A 393 5.43 -11.47 8.03
N LYS A 394 4.14 -11.18 8.31
CA LYS A 394 3.35 -11.88 9.34
C LYS A 394 2.72 -13.18 8.84
N LEU A 395 2.11 -13.16 7.65
CA LEU A 395 1.26 -14.26 7.19
C LEU A 395 2.01 -15.58 7.00
N PRO A 396 3.25 -15.62 6.44
CA PRO A 396 3.99 -16.87 6.31
C PRO A 396 4.40 -17.51 7.64
N VAL A 397 4.22 -16.82 8.77
CA VAL A 397 4.64 -17.31 10.10
C VAL A 397 3.42 -17.72 10.92
N SER A 398 3.30 -19.02 11.19
CA SER A 398 2.26 -19.60 12.07
C SER A 398 2.85 -20.61 13.03
N ARG A 399 2.06 -21.03 14.03
CA ARG A 399 2.46 -22.00 15.05
C ARG A 399 1.94 -23.39 14.71
N LEU A 400 2.83 -24.37 14.69
CA LEU A 400 2.48 -25.77 14.42
C LEU A 400 1.57 -25.90 13.18
N GLN A 401 0.37 -26.50 13.34
CA GLN A 401 -0.59 -26.64 12.25
C GLN A 401 -1.33 -25.34 11.94
N ARG A 402 -1.59 -24.51 12.95
CA ARG A 402 -2.27 -23.21 12.83
C ARG A 402 -2.32 -22.48 14.18
N ASP A 403 -2.30 -21.14 14.14
CA ASP A 403 -2.87 -20.25 15.16
C ASP A 403 -3.95 -19.33 14.52
N LEU A 404 -4.64 -18.52 15.32
CA LEU A 404 -5.74 -17.68 14.82
C LEU A 404 -5.27 -16.34 14.22
N THR A 405 -4.00 -15.99 14.34
CA THR A 405 -3.50 -14.65 14.00
C THR A 405 -3.59 -14.34 12.50
N ASP A 406 -3.55 -15.36 11.64
CA ASP A 406 -3.78 -15.24 10.21
C ASP A 406 -5.16 -14.63 9.91
N SER A 407 -6.21 -15.19 10.52
CA SER A 407 -7.59 -14.72 10.31
C SER A 407 -7.79 -13.27 10.75
N THR A 408 -7.09 -12.83 11.80
CA THR A 408 -7.17 -11.45 12.30
C THR A 408 -6.57 -10.47 11.29
N VAL A 409 -5.39 -10.77 10.74
CA VAL A 409 -4.70 -9.83 9.84
C VAL A 409 -5.24 -9.88 8.43
N LEU A 410 -5.70 -11.04 7.94
CA LEU A 410 -6.29 -11.19 6.61
C LEU A 410 -7.55 -10.34 6.39
N ARG A 411 -8.31 -10.02 7.44
CA ARG A 411 -9.46 -9.10 7.36
C ARG A 411 -9.05 -7.66 6.98
N ASN A 412 -7.74 -7.35 7.03
CA ASN A 412 -7.22 -6.01 6.71
C ASN A 412 -6.58 -5.91 5.32
N ILE A 413 -6.57 -6.98 4.51
CA ILE A 413 -5.91 -6.95 3.19
C ILE A 413 -6.52 -5.92 2.23
N GLY A 414 -7.79 -5.62 2.37
CA GLY A 414 -8.49 -4.60 1.59
C GLY A 414 -8.08 -3.17 1.92
N VAL A 415 -7.55 -2.91 3.13
CA VAL A 415 -7.18 -1.56 3.56
C VAL A 415 -6.01 -1.01 2.74
N PRO A 416 -4.84 -1.68 2.65
CA PRO A 416 -3.73 -1.21 1.83
C PRO A 416 -4.06 -1.24 0.33
N PHE A 417 -4.88 -2.19 -0.10
CA PHE A 417 -5.38 -2.25 -1.48
C PHE A 417 -6.19 -0.99 -1.82
N ALA A 418 -7.15 -0.61 -0.97
CA ALA A 418 -7.97 0.58 -1.16
C ALA A 418 -7.14 1.87 -1.16
N HIS A 419 -6.17 2.01 -0.24
CA HIS A 419 -5.25 3.15 -0.24
C HIS A 419 -4.43 3.23 -1.53
N THR A 420 -4.03 2.09 -2.10
CA THR A 420 -3.32 2.04 -3.39
C THR A 420 -4.22 2.54 -4.53
N ILE A 421 -5.47 2.08 -4.61
CA ILE A 421 -6.43 2.54 -5.64
C ILE A 421 -6.74 4.04 -5.49
N ILE A 422 -6.93 4.52 -4.26
CA ILE A 422 -7.11 5.96 -3.99
C ILE A 422 -5.93 6.77 -4.52
N ALA A 423 -4.71 6.28 -4.30
CA ALA A 423 -3.51 6.95 -4.78
C ALA A 423 -3.40 6.95 -6.31
N PHE A 424 -3.71 5.84 -6.97
CA PHE A 424 -3.71 5.75 -8.44
C PHE A 424 -4.67 6.78 -9.05
N ARG A 425 -5.89 6.88 -8.54
CA ARG A 425 -6.88 7.88 -8.96
C ARG A 425 -6.46 9.32 -8.65
N SER A 426 -5.72 9.52 -7.55
CA SER A 426 -5.13 10.84 -7.25
C SER A 426 -4.04 11.20 -8.25
N ILE A 427 -3.17 10.27 -8.63
CA ILE A 427 -2.14 10.50 -9.67
C ILE A 427 -2.80 10.84 -11.00
N GLU A 428 -3.76 10.04 -11.46
CA GLU A 428 -4.51 10.29 -12.70
C GLU A 428 -5.12 11.69 -12.71
N LYS A 429 -5.78 12.07 -11.62
CA LYS A 429 -6.36 13.41 -11.46
C LYS A 429 -5.30 14.50 -11.49
N GLY A 430 -4.14 14.26 -10.89
CA GLY A 430 -2.99 15.17 -10.91
C GLY A 430 -2.42 15.34 -12.32
N LEU A 431 -2.20 14.24 -13.05
CA LEU A 431 -1.70 14.22 -14.42
C LEU A 431 -2.59 15.04 -15.36
N ASN A 432 -3.90 14.90 -15.24
CA ASN A 432 -4.87 15.65 -16.03
C ASN A 432 -4.84 17.18 -15.80
N LYS A 433 -4.25 17.63 -14.71
CA LYS A 433 -4.06 19.05 -14.38
C LYS A 433 -2.70 19.59 -14.79
N LEU A 434 -1.69 18.73 -15.04
CA LEU A 434 -0.34 19.17 -15.36
C LEU A 434 -0.25 19.91 -16.69
N VAL A 435 0.51 20.99 -16.69
CA VAL A 435 0.86 21.78 -17.88
C VAL A 435 2.35 22.06 -17.84
N VAL A 436 3.08 21.73 -18.90
CA VAL A 436 4.50 22.06 -19.03
C VAL A 436 4.66 23.58 -19.17
N HIS A 437 5.66 24.13 -18.51
CA HIS A 437 6.02 25.54 -18.60
C HIS A 437 7.30 25.70 -19.44
N ASP A 438 7.14 25.55 -20.76
CA ASP A 438 8.24 25.54 -21.74
C ASP A 438 9.19 26.73 -21.60
N ALA A 439 8.66 27.93 -21.35
CA ALA A 439 9.49 29.14 -21.19
C ALA A 439 10.48 29.02 -20.00
N LYS A 440 10.01 28.49 -18.85
CA LYS A 440 10.87 28.31 -17.67
C LYS A 440 11.95 27.26 -17.91
N ILE A 441 11.58 26.13 -18.53
CA ILE A 441 12.54 25.07 -18.90
C ILE A 441 13.59 25.60 -19.87
N TYR A 442 13.16 26.41 -20.85
CA TYR A 442 14.06 27.05 -21.81
C TYR A 442 15.03 28.02 -21.13
N ASP A 443 14.51 28.91 -20.26
CA ASP A 443 15.32 29.90 -19.55
C ASP A 443 16.36 29.25 -18.63
N ASP A 444 16.02 28.15 -17.96
CA ASP A 444 16.97 27.43 -17.12
C ASP A 444 18.10 26.78 -17.92
N LEU A 445 17.82 26.24 -19.10
CA LEU A 445 18.84 25.78 -20.02
C LEU A 445 19.74 26.94 -20.51
N GLU A 446 19.14 28.07 -20.92
CA GLU A 446 19.87 29.21 -21.43
C GLU A 446 20.76 29.87 -20.35
N ASN A 447 20.35 29.81 -19.10
CA ASN A 447 21.15 30.34 -17.98
C ASN A 447 22.27 29.37 -17.52
N ASN A 448 22.34 28.15 -18.06
CA ASN A 448 23.29 27.12 -17.63
C ASN A 448 24.19 26.60 -18.74
N TRP A 449 24.78 27.49 -19.56
CA TRP A 449 25.68 27.12 -20.65
C TRP A 449 26.88 26.30 -20.21
N ALA A 450 27.29 26.36 -18.95
CA ALA A 450 28.37 25.55 -18.39
C ALA A 450 28.18 24.03 -18.56
N VAL A 451 26.93 23.55 -18.64
CA VAL A 451 26.61 22.11 -18.81
C VAL A 451 27.06 21.56 -20.19
N ALA A 452 27.25 22.44 -21.18
CA ALA A 452 27.78 22.05 -22.48
C ALA A 452 29.30 21.72 -22.45
N ALA A 453 30.00 22.02 -21.34
CA ALA A 453 31.43 21.76 -21.19
C ALA A 453 31.79 20.28 -21.35
N GLU A 454 30.91 19.35 -20.90
CA GLU A 454 31.15 17.91 -21.08
C GLU A 454 31.16 17.50 -22.55
N ALA A 455 30.22 17.99 -23.36
CA ALA A 455 30.20 17.75 -24.80
C ALA A 455 31.45 18.29 -25.48
N ILE A 456 31.87 19.52 -25.14
CA ILE A 456 33.06 20.15 -25.66
C ILE A 456 34.30 19.32 -25.29
N GLN A 457 34.43 18.91 -24.02
CA GLN A 457 35.50 18.05 -23.55
C GLN A 457 35.61 16.74 -24.35
N THR A 458 34.48 16.10 -24.60
CA THR A 458 34.39 14.82 -25.31
C THR A 458 34.88 14.96 -26.75
N ILE A 459 34.47 16.03 -27.44
CA ILE A 459 34.97 16.32 -28.80
C ILE A 459 36.47 16.64 -28.78
N LEU A 460 36.97 17.46 -27.83
CA LEU A 460 38.39 17.75 -27.70
C LEU A 460 39.21 16.47 -27.44
N ARG A 461 38.71 15.51 -26.69
CA ARG A 461 39.34 14.18 -26.53
C ARG A 461 39.38 13.41 -27.83
N ARG A 462 38.30 13.40 -28.61
CA ARG A 462 38.25 12.81 -29.95
C ARG A 462 39.35 13.41 -30.87
N GLU A 463 39.54 14.71 -30.79
CA GLU A 463 40.55 15.44 -31.57
C GLU A 463 42.00 15.37 -30.97
N LYS A 464 42.20 14.60 -29.89
CA LYS A 464 43.49 14.44 -29.19
C LYS A 464 44.07 15.77 -28.69
N TYR A 465 43.18 16.72 -28.30
CA TYR A 465 43.61 17.99 -27.71
C TYR A 465 44.31 17.75 -26.36
N PRO A 466 45.46 18.41 -26.07
CA PRO A 466 46.14 18.20 -24.79
C PRO A 466 45.35 18.76 -23.61
N ASN A 467 45.20 17.95 -22.53
CA ASN A 467 44.59 18.32 -21.26
C ASN A 467 43.22 19.02 -21.41
N PRO A 468 42.23 18.42 -22.10
CA PRO A 468 40.95 19.08 -22.40
C PRO A 468 40.13 19.39 -21.14
N TYR A 469 40.25 18.60 -20.09
CA TYR A 469 39.55 18.84 -18.80
C TYR A 469 40.12 20.09 -18.11
N GLU A 470 41.42 20.23 -18.04
CA GLU A 470 42.11 21.37 -17.41
C GLU A 470 41.78 22.67 -18.14
N ALA A 471 41.78 22.65 -19.47
CA ALA A 471 41.39 23.81 -20.28
C ALA A 471 39.96 24.30 -19.98
N LEU A 472 39.02 23.37 -19.84
CA LEU A 472 37.62 23.71 -19.46
C LEU A 472 37.46 24.08 -17.98
N LYS A 473 38.26 23.49 -17.09
CA LYS A 473 38.26 23.81 -15.67
C LYS A 473 38.70 25.26 -15.42
N GLU A 474 39.66 25.77 -16.17
CA GLU A 474 40.07 27.18 -16.11
C GLU A 474 38.97 28.12 -16.59
N LEU A 475 38.17 27.69 -17.59
CA LEU A 475 37.01 28.44 -18.05
C LEU A 475 35.89 28.50 -17.00
N THR A 476 35.64 27.40 -16.30
CA THR A 476 34.46 27.23 -15.42
C THR A 476 34.69 27.63 -13.96
N ARG A 477 35.96 27.65 -13.48
CA ARG A 477 36.27 28.04 -12.09
C ARG A 477 36.55 29.55 -11.98
N GLY A 478 35.84 30.18 -11.02
CA GLY A 478 36.15 31.56 -10.58
C GLY A 478 35.62 32.69 -11.46
N LYS A 479 34.84 32.41 -12.49
CA LYS A 479 34.11 33.42 -13.27
C LYS A 479 32.62 33.29 -12.96
N GLY A 480 31.92 34.43 -12.93
CA GLY A 480 30.45 34.47 -12.80
C GLY A 480 29.73 33.62 -13.87
N SER A 481 28.48 33.86 -14.16
CA SER A 481 27.70 33.08 -15.12
C SER A 481 28.42 32.85 -16.45
N ILE A 482 28.56 31.59 -16.86
CA ILE A 482 29.09 31.20 -18.16
C ILE A 482 27.93 31.24 -19.16
N ASP A 483 28.03 32.19 -20.10
CA ASP A 483 27.06 32.36 -21.18
C ASP A 483 27.59 31.80 -22.53
N LYS A 484 26.74 31.80 -23.53
CA LYS A 484 27.05 31.41 -24.90
C LYS A 484 28.28 32.14 -25.44
N LYS A 485 28.38 33.45 -25.18
CA LYS A 485 29.50 34.28 -25.69
C LYS A 485 30.84 33.83 -25.08
N THR A 486 30.85 33.50 -23.80
CA THR A 486 32.03 33.01 -23.09
C THR A 486 32.50 31.66 -23.64
N ILE A 487 31.56 30.71 -23.86
CA ILE A 487 31.86 29.42 -24.49
C ILE A 487 32.41 29.62 -25.92
N HIS A 488 31.76 30.43 -26.75
CA HIS A 488 32.19 30.67 -28.12
C HIS A 488 33.57 31.32 -28.17
N ARG A 489 33.88 32.31 -27.31
CA ARG A 489 35.21 32.92 -27.21
C ARG A 489 36.28 31.90 -26.81
N PHE A 490 35.95 30.99 -25.89
CA PHE A 490 36.86 29.90 -25.53
C PHE A 490 37.14 29.01 -26.74
N ILE A 491 36.11 28.58 -27.51
CA ILE A 491 36.26 27.77 -28.72
C ILE A 491 37.15 28.47 -29.78
N ASP A 492 36.95 29.77 -29.97
CA ASP A 492 37.78 30.56 -30.93
C ASP A 492 39.26 30.52 -30.61
N ASN A 493 39.62 30.53 -29.32
CA ASN A 493 41.00 30.50 -28.85
C ASN A 493 41.66 29.10 -28.86
N LEU A 494 40.88 28.03 -29.11
CA LEU A 494 41.44 26.68 -29.19
C LEU A 494 42.32 26.49 -30.43
N LYS A 495 43.47 25.83 -30.27
CA LYS A 495 44.38 25.45 -31.37
C LYS A 495 43.93 24.13 -32.02
N ILE A 496 42.80 24.18 -32.73
CA ILE A 496 42.17 23.06 -33.44
C ILE A 496 41.73 23.49 -34.84
N LYS A 497 41.33 22.52 -35.68
CA LYS A 497 40.84 22.79 -37.04
C LYS A 497 39.54 23.63 -37.00
N GLU A 498 39.41 24.55 -37.97
CA GLU A 498 38.21 25.40 -38.08
C GLU A 498 36.90 24.61 -38.26
N SER A 499 36.97 23.45 -38.92
CA SER A 499 35.80 22.54 -39.04
C SER A 499 35.31 22.07 -37.66
N VAL A 500 36.24 21.77 -36.74
CA VAL A 500 35.93 21.33 -35.36
C VAL A 500 35.41 22.50 -34.53
N LYS A 501 35.98 23.71 -34.70
CA LYS A 501 35.43 24.91 -34.04
C LYS A 501 33.96 25.16 -34.44
N LYS A 502 33.67 25.00 -35.75
CA LYS A 502 32.27 25.13 -36.25
C LYS A 502 31.36 24.06 -35.67
N GLU A 503 31.83 22.83 -35.48
CA GLU A 503 31.12 21.75 -34.82
C GLU A 503 30.84 22.10 -33.36
N LEU A 504 31.84 22.48 -32.59
CA LEU A 504 31.74 22.88 -31.19
C LEU A 504 30.75 24.04 -30.96
N LYS A 505 30.76 25.06 -31.85
CA LYS A 505 29.85 26.21 -31.74
C LYS A 505 28.37 25.88 -31.99
N LYS A 506 28.06 24.71 -32.55
CA LYS A 506 26.69 24.23 -32.72
C LYS A 506 26.09 23.63 -31.44
N ILE A 507 26.96 23.26 -30.48
CA ILE A 507 26.54 22.67 -29.21
C ILE A 507 25.91 23.76 -28.34
N SER A 508 24.76 23.43 -27.78
CA SER A 508 24.05 24.27 -26.81
C SER A 508 23.40 23.39 -25.74
N PRO A 509 23.05 23.92 -24.58
CA PRO A 509 22.24 23.18 -23.59
C PRO A 509 20.96 22.60 -24.17
N HIS A 510 20.36 23.24 -25.19
CA HIS A 510 19.10 22.84 -25.80
C HIS A 510 19.21 21.64 -26.75
N ASN A 511 20.39 21.35 -27.29
CA ASN A 511 20.59 20.27 -28.27
C ASN A 511 21.56 19.18 -27.79
N TYR A 512 22.15 19.35 -26.62
CA TYR A 512 22.98 18.35 -25.99
C TYR A 512 22.16 17.41 -25.10
N THR A 513 21.19 16.75 -25.70
CA THR A 513 20.20 15.92 -24.96
C THR A 513 20.29 14.43 -25.31
N GLY A 514 21.25 14.03 -26.15
CA GLY A 514 21.37 12.65 -26.60
C GLY A 514 20.25 12.23 -27.55
N VAL A 515 19.89 10.96 -27.48
CA VAL A 515 18.86 10.31 -28.31
C VAL A 515 17.56 10.15 -27.52
#